data_5063840ca1f5b1923912f46e0e829d3a
#
_entry.id   5063840ca1f5b1923912f46e0e829d3a
#
_cell.length_a   1.000
_cell.length_b   1.000
_cell.length_c   1.000
_cell.angle_alpha   90.00
_cell.angle_beta   90.00
_cell.angle_gamma   90.00
#
_symmetry.space_group_name_H-M   'P 1'
#
loop_
_entity.id
_entity.type
_entity.pdbx_description
1 polymer ?
#
loop_
_entity_poly.entity_id
_entity_poly.type
_entity_poly.pdbx_seq_one_letter_code
_entity_poly.pdbx_strand_id
1 'polypeptide(L)'
;MSTPRELAQKHLVPHFTKKGAWHTDALPIIERGEGCYLYDTDGNEYLDGLAGLFCVNIGHGRSDLSAAAAKQMDTLAYATNWGFAHPPAIE
;
A
#
# COMPACT_ATOMS: atom_id res chain seq x y z
N MET A 1 1.56 23.06 12.82
CA MET A 1 2.00 21.76 12.31
C MET A 1 1.44 21.58 10.90
N SER A 2 2.26 21.13 9.95
CA SER A 2 1.81 20.97 8.57
C SER A 2 0.84 19.79 8.44
N THR A 3 -0.19 19.97 7.61
CA THR A 3 -1.11 18.87 7.28
C THR A 3 -0.45 17.86 6.33
N PRO A 4 -0.95 16.62 6.24
CA PRO A 4 -0.46 15.65 5.26
C PRO A 4 -0.50 16.20 3.82
N ARG A 5 -1.51 16.97 3.46
CA ARG A 5 -1.63 17.59 2.14
C ARG A 5 -0.53 18.62 1.89
N GLU A 6 -0.26 19.50 2.84
CA GLU A 6 0.82 20.50 2.72
C GLU A 6 2.19 19.84 2.58
N LEU A 7 2.43 18.76 3.32
CA LEU A 7 3.68 17.99 3.19
C LEU A 7 3.77 17.29 1.83
N ALA A 8 2.68 16.73 1.33
CA ALA A 8 2.63 16.10 0.01
C ALA A 8 2.90 17.13 -1.10
N GLN A 9 2.27 18.29 -1.03
CA GLN A 9 2.50 19.37 -1.99
C GLN A 9 3.96 19.82 -2.05
N LYS A 10 4.63 19.78 -0.90
CA LYS A 10 6.02 20.26 -0.78
C LYS A 10 7.06 19.20 -1.16
N HIS A 11 6.80 17.93 -0.84
CA HIS A 11 7.84 16.91 -0.88
C HIS A 11 7.53 15.70 -1.76
N LEU A 12 6.27 15.46 -2.12
CA LEU A 12 5.87 14.27 -2.86
C LEU A 12 5.74 14.56 -4.36
N VAL A 13 6.42 13.76 -5.17
CA VAL A 13 6.25 13.75 -6.62
C VAL A 13 5.50 12.47 -7.01
N PRO A 14 4.17 12.56 -7.22
CA PRO A 14 3.40 11.39 -7.61
C PRO A 14 3.69 11.01 -9.07
N HIS A 15 3.89 9.73 -9.31
CA HIS A 15 4.09 9.21 -10.67
C HIS A 15 2.74 9.14 -11.42
N PHE A 16 2.78 9.16 -12.76
CA PHE A 16 1.59 9.11 -13.63
C PHE A 16 0.50 10.12 -13.24
N THR A 17 0.89 11.25 -12.67
CA THR A 17 -0.03 12.27 -12.18
C THR A 17 0.28 13.58 -12.86
N LYS A 18 -0.76 14.31 -13.26
CA LYS A 18 -0.61 15.62 -13.90
C LYS A 18 0.16 16.57 -12.97
N LYS A 19 1.15 17.26 -13.53
CA LYS A 19 1.92 18.28 -12.81
C LYS A 19 0.98 19.33 -12.20
N GLY A 20 1.18 19.61 -10.93
CA GLY A 20 0.36 20.59 -10.21
C GLY A 20 -0.98 20.07 -9.68
N ALA A 21 -1.31 18.78 -9.87
CA ALA A 21 -2.57 18.21 -9.37
C ALA A 21 -2.73 18.34 -7.85
N TRP A 22 -1.65 18.30 -7.08
CA TRP A 22 -1.68 18.51 -5.63
C TRP A 22 -2.18 19.91 -5.22
N HIS A 23 -2.06 20.90 -6.09
CA HIS A 23 -2.45 22.29 -5.80
C HIS A 23 -3.94 22.57 -6.05
N THR A 24 -4.67 21.60 -6.59
CA THR A 24 -6.10 21.75 -6.89
C THR A 24 -7.01 21.11 -5.84
N ASP A 25 -6.47 20.53 -4.78
CA ASP A 25 -7.19 19.76 -3.75
C ASP A 25 -8.00 18.57 -4.31
N ALA A 26 -7.71 18.17 -5.54
CA ALA A 26 -8.43 17.10 -6.23
C ALA A 26 -7.92 15.70 -5.88
N LEU A 27 -6.71 15.58 -5.35
CA LEU A 27 -6.12 14.26 -5.04
C LEU A 27 -6.50 13.82 -3.64
N PRO A 28 -7.17 12.65 -3.48
CA PRO A 28 -7.43 12.08 -2.18
C PRO A 28 -6.13 11.61 -1.51
N ILE A 29 -6.10 11.66 -0.18
CA ILE A 29 -5.03 11.09 0.63
C ILE A 29 -5.61 9.85 1.30
N ILE A 30 -5.27 8.68 0.79
CA ILE A 30 -5.78 7.40 1.28
C ILE A 30 -5.07 7.06 2.58
N GLU A 31 -5.82 6.72 3.62
CA GLU A 31 -5.26 6.39 4.94
C GLU A 31 -5.51 4.95 5.37
N ARG A 32 -6.56 4.28 4.85
CA ARG A 32 -6.87 2.89 5.19
C ARG A 32 -7.62 2.18 4.09
N GLY A 33 -7.67 0.85 4.17
CA GLY A 33 -8.46 0.01 3.29
C GLY A 33 -9.13 -1.12 4.06
N GLU A 34 -10.31 -1.54 3.60
CA GLU A 34 -11.07 -2.65 4.17
C GLU A 34 -11.85 -3.37 3.07
N GLY A 35 -11.60 -4.65 2.88
CA GLY A 35 -12.23 -5.41 1.80
C GLY A 35 -11.91 -4.80 0.44
N CYS A 36 -12.93 -4.41 -0.30
CA CYS A 36 -12.79 -3.79 -1.64
C CYS A 36 -12.75 -2.26 -1.60
N TYR A 37 -12.71 -1.65 -0.43
CA TYR A 37 -12.83 -0.21 -0.28
C TYR A 37 -11.58 0.45 0.29
N LEU A 38 -11.33 1.67 -0.18
CA LEU A 38 -10.33 2.59 0.35
C LEU A 38 -11.02 3.78 0.99
N TYR A 39 -10.39 4.34 1.99
CA TYR A 39 -10.90 5.52 2.72
C TYR A 39 -9.83 6.59 2.79
N ASP A 40 -10.21 7.82 2.48
CA ASP A 40 -9.29 8.95 2.57
C ASP A 40 -9.34 9.64 3.93
N THR A 41 -8.45 10.59 4.13
CA THR A 41 -8.34 11.37 5.37
C THR A 41 -9.56 12.26 5.64
N ASP A 42 -10.40 12.48 4.65
CA ASP A 42 -11.63 13.27 4.76
C ASP A 42 -12.87 12.38 5.01
N GLY A 43 -12.67 11.06 5.11
CA GLY A 43 -13.73 10.08 5.39
C GLY A 43 -14.51 9.61 4.16
N ASN A 44 -14.07 9.97 2.96
CA ASN A 44 -14.70 9.48 1.73
C ASN A 44 -14.32 8.03 1.46
N GLU A 45 -15.28 7.28 0.92
CA GLU A 45 -15.14 5.87 0.56
C GLU A 45 -15.00 5.71 -0.95
N TYR A 46 -14.07 4.86 -1.38
CA TYR A 46 -13.81 4.56 -2.79
C TYR A 46 -13.80 3.06 -3.01
N LEU A 47 -14.50 2.57 -4.03
CA LEU A 47 -14.36 1.19 -4.50
C LEU A 47 -13.01 1.06 -5.22
N ASP A 48 -12.13 0.20 -4.69
CA ASP A 48 -10.79 -0.02 -5.25
C ASP A 48 -10.82 -0.99 -6.43
N GLY A 49 -11.26 -0.51 -7.58
CA GLY A 49 -11.30 -1.30 -8.82
C GLY A 49 -9.92 -1.58 -9.41
N LEU A 50 -8.88 -0.87 -8.96
CA LEU A 50 -7.50 -1.07 -9.39
C LEU A 50 -6.74 -2.11 -8.54
N ALA A 51 -7.32 -2.55 -7.42
CA ALA A 51 -6.64 -3.45 -6.49
C ALA A 51 -5.25 -2.92 -6.07
N GLY A 52 -5.16 -1.65 -5.73
CA GLY A 52 -3.93 -0.95 -5.36
C GLY A 52 -2.93 -0.74 -6.49
N LEU A 53 -3.28 -1.03 -7.70
CA LEU A 53 -2.54 -1.20 -8.95
C LEU A 53 -2.07 -2.65 -9.11
N PHE A 54 -3.06 -3.54 -9.24
CA PHE A 54 -2.90 -4.98 -9.55
C PHE A 54 -2.21 -5.83 -8.46
N CYS A 55 -2.11 -5.37 -7.23
CA CYS A 55 -1.38 -6.08 -6.18
C CYS A 55 -2.23 -6.48 -4.96
N VAL A 56 -3.39 -5.90 -4.76
CA VAL A 56 -4.30 -6.27 -3.66
C VAL A 56 -5.38 -7.22 -4.17
N ASN A 57 -5.00 -8.48 -4.44
CA ASN A 57 -5.85 -9.42 -5.17
C ASN A 57 -7.00 -10.01 -4.33
N ILE A 58 -6.91 -9.97 -3.01
CA ILE A 58 -7.89 -10.58 -2.10
C ILE A 58 -8.48 -9.59 -1.09
N GLY A 59 -8.34 -8.31 -1.36
CA GLY A 59 -8.88 -7.24 -0.52
C GLY A 59 -7.89 -6.69 0.50
N HIS A 60 -8.26 -5.54 1.05
CA HIS A 60 -7.51 -4.83 2.07
C HIS A 60 -7.82 -5.36 3.48
N GLY A 61 -6.89 -5.21 4.40
CA GLY A 61 -7.11 -5.51 5.82
C GLY A 61 -7.14 -7.01 6.16
N ARG A 62 -6.53 -7.86 5.32
CA ARG A 62 -6.41 -9.31 5.59
C ARG A 62 -5.36 -9.57 6.66
N SER A 63 -5.81 -9.66 7.91
CA SER A 63 -4.93 -9.90 9.06
C SER A 63 -4.27 -11.28 9.04
N ASP A 64 -4.89 -12.27 8.41
CA ASP A 64 -4.31 -13.60 8.22
C ASP A 64 -3.05 -13.54 7.34
N LEU A 65 -3.02 -12.74 6.30
CA LEU A 65 -1.84 -12.53 5.45
C LEU A 65 -0.73 -11.77 6.17
N SER A 66 -1.08 -10.72 6.88
CA SER A 66 -0.08 -9.95 7.65
C SER A 66 0.54 -10.79 8.76
N ALA A 67 -0.24 -11.63 9.44
CA ALA A 67 0.25 -12.55 10.45
C ALA A 67 1.18 -13.61 9.85
N ALA A 68 0.84 -14.19 8.70
CA ALA A 68 1.68 -15.15 8.00
C ALA A 68 3.01 -14.52 7.56
N ALA A 69 2.96 -13.30 7.01
CA ALA A 69 4.16 -12.55 6.64
C ALA A 69 5.05 -12.23 7.85
N ALA A 70 4.47 -11.75 8.94
CA ALA A 70 5.20 -11.46 10.17
C ALA A 70 5.91 -12.69 10.71
N LYS A 71 5.20 -13.83 10.79
CA LYS A 71 5.77 -15.10 11.26
C LYS A 71 6.94 -15.55 10.39
N GLN A 72 6.81 -15.47 9.06
CA GLN A 72 7.87 -15.85 8.15
C GLN A 72 9.06 -14.90 8.26
N MET A 73 8.84 -13.59 8.35
CA MET A 73 9.90 -12.60 8.48
C MET A 73 10.65 -12.72 9.82
N ASP A 74 9.98 -13.11 10.89
CA ASP A 74 10.63 -13.38 12.18
C ASP A 74 11.55 -14.60 12.10
N THR A 75 11.21 -15.60 11.28
CA THR A 75 12.01 -16.83 11.10
C THR A 75 13.12 -16.61 10.08
N LEU A 76 12.79 -16.10 8.92
CA LEU A 76 13.71 -15.81 7.82
C LEU A 76 13.10 -14.73 6.93
N ALA A 77 13.62 -13.51 7.04
CA ALA A 77 13.13 -12.37 6.27
C ALA A 77 13.48 -12.49 4.78
N TYR A 78 14.70 -12.90 4.50
CA TYR A 78 15.18 -13.14 3.13
C TYR A 78 16.42 -14.04 3.14
N ALA A 79 16.49 -14.94 2.18
CA ALA A 79 17.72 -15.61 1.78
C ALA A 79 17.67 -15.84 0.27
N THR A 80 18.78 -15.62 -0.40
CA THR A 80 18.88 -15.85 -1.84
C THR A 80 18.84 -17.35 -2.16
N ASN A 81 18.24 -17.70 -3.29
CA ASN A 81 18.36 -19.05 -3.87
C ASN A 81 19.64 -19.25 -4.72
N TRP A 82 20.48 -18.26 -4.78
CA TRP A 82 21.75 -18.35 -5.51
C TRP A 82 22.76 -19.23 -4.76
N GLY A 83 22.77 -20.53 -5.09
CA GLY A 83 23.58 -21.54 -4.42
C GLY A 83 23.05 -22.01 -3.05
N PHE A 84 21.84 -21.56 -2.68
CA PHE A 84 21.16 -21.90 -1.43
C PHE A 84 19.69 -22.26 -1.70
N ALA A 85 19.06 -22.84 -0.72
CA ALA A 85 17.62 -23.09 -0.73
C ALA A 85 17.04 -22.81 0.67
N HIS A 86 15.74 -22.67 0.75
CA HIS A 86 15.02 -22.54 2.01
C HIS A 86 13.63 -23.16 1.89
N PRO A 87 13.03 -23.63 3.02
CA PRO A 87 11.77 -24.36 2.96
C PRO A 87 10.65 -23.67 2.18
N PRO A 88 10.36 -22.36 2.35
CA PRO A 88 9.29 -21.72 1.59
C PRO A 88 9.47 -21.72 0.07
N ALA A 89 10.69 -21.87 -0.42
CA ALA A 89 10.96 -21.95 -1.85
C ALA A 89 10.88 -23.37 -2.41
N ILE A 90 10.91 -24.38 -1.53
CA ILE A 90 10.86 -25.80 -1.89
C ILE A 90 9.43 -26.33 -1.91
N GLU A 91 8.60 -25.88 -0.99
CA GLU A 91 7.20 -26.27 -0.82
C GLU A 91 6.28 -25.67 -1.89
#